data_07c676067a17463285bf6be3aa245a4a
#
_entry.id   07c676067a17463285bf6be3aa245a4a
#
_cell.length_a   1.000
_cell.length_b   1.000
_cell.length_c   1.000
_cell.angle_alpha   90.00
_cell.angle_beta   90.00
_cell.angle_gamma   90.00
#
_symmetry.space_group_name_H-M   'P 1'
#
loop_
_entity.id
_entity.type
_entity.pdbx_description
1 polymer ?
#
loop_
_entity_poly.entity_id
_entity_poly.type
_entity_poly.pdbx_seq_one_letter_code
_entity_poly.pdbx_strand_id
1 'polypeptide(L)'
;FGGNIHMRRYPLQCDRGVIVSGRAGGVSSFFDSAVGGTGPHPLSGMGSGFRRIKTDEPVLVDLVHAHRGYIVDMTRMFVAGTLSQEWHQRLEDMLAVKDTVVDVLDQGKTCEAAWDEAYGLAVEFGYQENLMGMKPDQSRFLGHSVGLQLDESPVVAAGFDRPLPIGGAMAIEPKVVYAEGCIGREDAWIRDQEGMRPVTADGAWPWLTEW
;
A
#
# COMPACT_ATOMS: atom_id res chain seq x y z
N PHE A 1 -1.30 -10.59 22.35
CA PHE A 1 -1.19 -9.63 21.29
C PHE A 1 -2.44 -9.66 20.46
N GLY A 2 -3.16 -8.59 20.39
CA GLY A 2 -4.25 -8.14 19.59
C GLY A 2 -5.14 -9.19 18.92
N GLY A 3 -6.40 -8.93 18.94
CA GLY A 3 -7.39 -9.76 18.24
C GLY A 3 -7.20 -9.73 16.73
N ASN A 4 -8.05 -10.46 16.06
CA ASN A 4 -8.11 -10.50 14.62
C ASN A 4 -8.52 -9.14 14.06
N ILE A 5 -7.86 -8.71 13.00
CA ILE A 5 -8.22 -7.52 12.26
C ILE A 5 -9.30 -7.89 11.26
N HIS A 6 -10.42 -7.18 11.29
CA HIS A 6 -11.51 -7.38 10.36
C HIS A 6 -11.34 -6.51 9.14
N MET A 7 -11.44 -7.12 7.96
CA MET A 7 -11.52 -6.41 6.70
C MET A 7 -12.97 -6.15 6.34
N ARG A 8 -13.38 -4.87 6.29
CA ARG A 8 -14.72 -4.44 5.88
C ARG A 8 -15.85 -5.21 6.55
N ARG A 9 -16.93 -5.43 5.79
CA ARG A 9 -18.15 -6.15 6.21
C ARG A 9 -18.03 -7.67 6.18
N TYR A 10 -16.92 -8.19 5.67
CA TYR A 10 -16.70 -9.63 5.60
C TYR A 10 -16.01 -10.13 6.86
N PRO A 11 -16.36 -11.30 7.36
CA PRO A 11 -15.67 -11.92 8.49
C PRO A 11 -14.30 -12.48 8.06
N LEU A 12 -13.65 -11.84 7.10
CA LEU A 12 -12.29 -12.16 6.73
C LEU A 12 -11.36 -11.59 7.80
N GLN A 13 -10.59 -12.49 8.37
CA GLN A 13 -9.51 -12.13 9.27
C GLN A 13 -8.26 -12.02 8.43
N CYS A 14 -7.57 -10.89 8.52
CA CYS A 14 -6.26 -10.79 7.96
C CYS A 14 -5.21 -10.88 9.07
N ASP A 15 -4.09 -11.50 8.75
CA ASP A 15 -2.89 -11.41 9.56
C ASP A 15 -2.38 -9.96 9.57
N ARG A 16 -1.49 -9.65 10.50
CA ARG A 16 -1.03 -8.30 10.84
C ARG A 16 -0.16 -7.63 9.78
N GLY A 17 -0.32 -8.00 8.54
CA GLY A 17 0.44 -7.48 7.42
C GLY A 17 1.09 -8.56 6.58
N VAL A 18 1.77 -8.13 5.56
CA VAL A 18 2.43 -8.97 4.57
C VAL A 18 3.93 -8.67 4.58
N ILE A 19 4.76 -9.70 4.76
CA ILE A 19 6.21 -9.58 4.53
C ILE A 19 6.56 -10.48 3.36
N VAL A 20 7.06 -9.88 2.29
CA VAL A 20 7.44 -10.60 1.07
C VAL A 20 8.78 -10.10 0.54
N SER A 21 9.53 -10.97 -0.14
CA SER A 21 10.82 -10.61 -0.73
C SER A 21 10.97 -11.17 -2.14
N GLY A 22 11.58 -10.38 -3.02
CA GLY A 22 11.82 -10.75 -4.39
C GLY A 22 10.56 -11.31 -5.04
N ARG A 23 10.66 -12.42 -5.77
CA ARG A 23 9.54 -13.01 -6.53
C ARG A 23 8.28 -13.34 -5.70
N ALA A 24 8.39 -13.48 -4.37
CA ALA A 24 7.20 -13.67 -3.54
C ALA A 24 6.34 -12.38 -3.49
N GLY A 25 6.95 -11.21 -3.69
CA GLY A 25 6.24 -9.94 -3.86
C GLY A 25 5.51 -9.80 -5.20
N GLY A 26 5.81 -10.65 -6.18
CA GLY A 26 5.10 -10.70 -7.46
C GLY A 26 3.87 -11.62 -7.47
N VAL A 27 3.49 -12.19 -6.33
CA VAL A 27 2.33 -13.08 -6.24
C VAL A 27 1.09 -12.28 -5.85
N SER A 28 0.06 -12.37 -6.69
CA SER A 28 -1.21 -11.68 -6.50
C SER A 28 -1.94 -12.14 -5.23
N SER A 29 -2.69 -11.23 -4.62
CA SER A 29 -3.60 -11.54 -3.51
C SER A 29 -4.89 -12.21 -4.02
N PHE A 30 -5.56 -12.94 -3.14
CA PHE A 30 -6.90 -13.46 -3.39
C PHE A 30 -8.02 -12.46 -3.05
N PHE A 31 -7.67 -11.29 -2.57
CA PHE A 31 -8.56 -10.16 -2.29
C PHE A 31 -7.92 -8.86 -2.82
N ASP A 32 -8.64 -7.75 -2.75
CA ASP A 32 -8.15 -6.44 -3.21
C ASP A 32 -6.96 -5.96 -2.37
N SER A 33 -5.77 -6.35 -2.80
CA SER A 33 -4.48 -5.89 -2.28
C SER A 33 -3.45 -6.01 -3.39
N ALA A 34 -2.48 -5.12 -3.42
CA ALA A 34 -1.42 -5.12 -4.43
C ALA A 34 -0.57 -6.40 -4.40
N VAL A 35 -0.37 -6.99 -3.23
CA VAL A 35 0.55 -8.10 -3.01
C VAL A 35 -0.07 -9.14 -2.07
N GLY A 36 0.02 -10.41 -2.46
CA GLY A 36 -0.43 -11.54 -1.63
C GLY A 36 0.71 -12.30 -0.97
N GLY A 37 1.74 -12.62 -1.73
CA GLY A 37 2.78 -13.54 -1.27
C GLY A 37 2.42 -15.01 -1.47
N THR A 38 3.33 -15.90 -1.12
CA THR A 38 3.16 -17.35 -1.30
C THR A 38 2.62 -18.06 -0.06
N GLY A 39 2.72 -17.43 1.11
CA GLY A 39 2.39 -18.04 2.38
C GLY A 39 3.25 -19.26 2.76
N PRO A 40 3.11 -19.78 3.97
CA PRO A 40 3.83 -20.96 4.43
C PRO A 40 3.18 -22.28 4.01
N HIS A 41 1.90 -22.28 3.59
CA HIS A 41 1.14 -23.46 3.29
C HIS A 41 0.01 -23.16 2.30
N PRO A 42 -0.41 -24.07 1.41
CA PRO A 42 -1.52 -23.84 0.46
C PRO A 42 -2.84 -23.38 1.08
N LEU A 43 -3.12 -23.75 2.33
CA LEU A 43 -4.30 -23.27 3.08
C LEU A 43 -4.05 -21.95 3.83
N SER A 44 -2.83 -21.44 3.79
CA SER A 44 -2.43 -20.12 4.31
C SER A 44 -1.52 -19.47 3.28
N GLY A 45 -2.08 -19.21 2.11
CA GLY A 45 -1.39 -18.78 0.89
C GLY A 45 -1.12 -17.27 0.83
N MET A 46 -0.93 -16.61 1.97
CA MET A 46 -0.68 -15.18 2.04
C MET A 46 0.54 -14.86 2.91
N GLY A 47 1.26 -13.80 2.55
CA GLY A 47 2.42 -13.33 3.30
C GLY A 47 3.67 -14.18 3.05
N SER A 48 4.51 -14.23 4.07
CA SER A 48 5.81 -14.90 4.00
C SER A 48 5.69 -16.42 3.86
N GLY A 49 6.50 -16.97 2.96
CA GLY A 49 6.77 -18.40 2.89
C GLY A 49 8.10 -18.75 3.56
N PHE A 50 8.62 -19.95 3.25
CA PHE A 50 9.93 -20.42 3.73
C PHE A 50 11.10 -20.00 2.84
N ARG A 51 10.85 -19.12 1.88
CA ARG A 51 11.91 -18.60 1.01
C ARG A 51 12.86 -17.72 1.83
N ARG A 52 14.17 -17.93 1.68
CA ARG A 52 15.17 -17.05 2.27
C ARG A 52 15.25 -15.75 1.46
N ILE A 53 15.33 -14.63 2.15
CA ILE A 53 15.65 -13.33 1.56
C ILE A 53 17.03 -13.44 0.91
N LYS A 54 17.16 -12.90 -0.30
CA LYS A 54 18.44 -12.81 -1.02
C LYS A 54 18.94 -11.37 -1.00
N THR A 55 20.22 -11.21 -1.26
CA THR A 55 20.82 -9.89 -1.44
C THR A 55 20.25 -9.22 -2.69
N ASP A 56 20.17 -7.90 -2.65
CA ASP A 56 19.83 -7.01 -3.76
C ASP A 56 18.40 -7.22 -4.34
N GLU A 57 17.50 -7.81 -3.56
CA GLU A 57 16.09 -7.92 -3.91
C GLU A 57 15.21 -7.06 -2.98
N PRO A 58 14.10 -6.48 -3.49
CA PRO A 58 13.20 -5.71 -2.64
C PRO A 58 12.52 -6.61 -1.61
N VAL A 59 12.46 -6.11 -0.38
CA VAL A 59 11.71 -6.70 0.74
C VAL A 59 10.63 -5.71 1.14
N LEU A 60 9.39 -6.07 0.94
CA LEU A 60 8.23 -5.28 1.35
C LEU A 60 7.76 -5.78 2.71
N VAL A 61 7.58 -4.85 3.63
CA VAL A 61 7.02 -5.09 4.96
C VAL A 61 5.79 -4.20 5.11
N ASP A 62 4.64 -4.80 5.00
CA ASP A 62 3.35 -4.18 5.16
C ASP A 62 2.82 -4.54 6.56
N LEU A 63 2.56 -3.53 7.35
CA LEU A 63 2.26 -3.65 8.78
C LEU A 63 0.90 -3.07 9.10
N VAL A 64 0.02 -3.91 9.59
CA VAL A 64 -1.26 -3.50 10.16
C VAL A 64 -1.20 -3.62 11.69
N HIS A 65 -1.55 -2.56 12.40
CA HIS A 65 -1.61 -2.57 13.86
C HIS A 65 -2.89 -1.93 14.38
N ALA A 66 -3.44 -2.48 15.44
CA ALA A 66 -4.59 -1.93 16.14
C ALA A 66 -4.20 -1.45 17.54
N HIS A 67 -4.51 -0.17 17.83
CA HIS A 67 -4.36 0.41 19.14
C HIS A 67 -5.71 0.95 19.64
N ARG A 68 -6.19 0.44 20.78
CA ARG A 68 -7.49 0.82 21.38
C ARG A 68 -8.67 0.71 20.42
N GLY A 69 -8.62 -0.24 19.49
CA GLY A 69 -9.66 -0.48 18.49
C GLY A 69 -9.51 0.31 17.18
N TYR A 70 -8.57 1.25 17.09
CA TYR A 70 -8.25 1.95 15.86
C TYR A 70 -7.09 1.28 15.13
N ILE A 71 -7.22 1.17 13.83
CA ILE A 71 -6.23 0.52 12.96
C ILE A 71 -5.35 1.57 12.30
N VAL A 72 -4.07 1.27 12.17
CA VAL A 72 -3.11 1.96 11.32
C VAL A 72 -2.51 0.96 10.35
N ASP A 73 -2.29 1.41 9.13
CA ASP A 73 -1.69 0.65 8.05
C ASP A 73 -0.49 1.38 7.47
N MET A 74 0.59 0.65 7.19
CA MET A 74 1.78 1.22 6.61
C MET A 74 2.70 0.19 5.96
N THR A 75 3.28 0.52 4.82
CA THR A 75 4.31 -0.28 4.14
C THR A 75 5.67 0.39 4.18
N ARG A 76 6.73 -0.39 4.42
CA ARG A 76 8.13 0.03 4.34
C ARG A 76 8.93 -0.94 3.49
N MET A 77 9.94 -0.40 2.82
CA MET A 77 10.84 -1.16 1.97
C MET A 77 12.19 -1.39 2.64
N PHE A 78 12.72 -2.59 2.43
CA PHE A 78 14.02 -3.01 2.94
C PHE A 78 14.78 -3.76 1.85
N VAL A 79 16.12 -3.81 1.98
CA VAL A 79 16.98 -4.63 1.13
C VAL A 79 18.23 -5.07 1.89
N ALA A 80 18.59 -6.33 1.76
CA ALA A 80 19.90 -6.83 2.19
C ALA A 80 20.90 -6.56 1.05
N GLY A 81 21.75 -5.54 1.21
CA GLY A 81 22.61 -5.04 0.14
C GLY A 81 22.05 -3.77 -0.51
N THR A 82 22.04 -3.68 -1.83
CA THR A 82 21.62 -2.48 -2.56
C THR A 82 20.71 -2.83 -3.72
N LEU A 83 19.61 -2.11 -3.85
CA LEU A 83 18.69 -2.26 -4.99
C LEU A 83 19.31 -1.72 -6.28
N SER A 84 18.90 -2.29 -7.41
CA SER A 84 19.27 -1.74 -8.72
C SER A 84 18.69 -0.33 -8.91
N GLN A 85 19.29 0.45 -9.80
CA GLN A 85 18.80 1.78 -10.17
C GLN A 85 17.35 1.73 -10.65
N GLU A 86 16.95 0.68 -11.34
CA GLU A 86 15.58 0.50 -11.81
C GLU A 86 14.59 0.35 -10.63
N TRP A 87 14.93 -0.38 -9.58
CA TRP A 87 14.09 -0.48 -8.39
C TRP A 87 14.03 0.83 -7.61
N HIS A 88 15.15 1.57 -7.52
CA HIS A 88 15.15 2.91 -6.93
C HIS A 88 14.22 3.86 -7.69
N GLN A 89 14.31 3.89 -9.02
CA GLN A 89 13.43 4.73 -9.84
C GLN A 89 11.95 4.39 -9.64
N ARG A 90 11.61 3.10 -9.63
CA ARG A 90 10.23 2.65 -9.35
C ARG A 90 9.72 3.12 -7.99
N LEU A 91 10.58 3.12 -6.97
CA LEU A 91 10.21 3.64 -5.65
C LEU A 91 9.96 5.14 -5.70
N GLU A 92 10.86 5.90 -6.30
CA GLU A 92 10.70 7.36 -6.46
C GLU A 92 9.43 7.72 -7.22
N ASP A 93 9.13 6.99 -8.28
CA ASP A 93 7.90 7.20 -9.07
C ASP A 93 6.64 6.90 -8.23
N MET A 94 6.66 5.85 -7.41
CA MET A 94 5.54 5.54 -6.50
C MET A 94 5.39 6.58 -5.39
N LEU A 95 6.49 7.18 -4.94
CA LEU A 95 6.43 8.32 -4.01
C LEU A 95 5.75 9.53 -4.68
N ALA A 96 6.07 9.82 -5.93
CA ALA A 96 5.43 10.90 -6.68
C ALA A 96 3.93 10.63 -6.89
N VAL A 97 3.54 9.40 -7.22
CA VAL A 97 2.13 8.99 -7.33
C VAL A 97 1.41 9.15 -5.98
N LYS A 98 2.02 8.74 -4.86
CA LYS A 98 1.49 8.94 -3.51
C LYS A 98 1.30 10.42 -3.18
N ASP A 99 2.31 11.23 -3.46
CA ASP A 99 2.26 12.67 -3.17
C ASP A 99 1.16 13.36 -3.98
N THR A 100 0.93 12.93 -5.23
CA THR A 100 -0.21 13.40 -6.05
C THR A 100 -1.56 13.08 -5.38
N VAL A 101 -1.74 11.88 -4.83
CA VAL A 101 -2.97 11.54 -4.08
C VAL A 101 -3.13 12.48 -2.89
N VAL A 102 -2.07 12.68 -2.10
CA VAL A 102 -2.10 13.56 -0.92
C VAL A 102 -2.47 14.99 -1.32
N ASP A 103 -1.83 15.54 -2.34
CA ASP A 103 -2.05 16.93 -2.79
C ASP A 103 -3.48 17.17 -3.26
N VAL A 104 -4.07 16.20 -3.95
CA VAL A 104 -5.46 16.29 -4.42
C VAL A 104 -6.45 16.20 -3.25
N LEU A 105 -6.22 15.32 -2.30
CA LEU A 105 -7.05 15.19 -1.10
C LEU A 105 -6.89 16.40 -0.17
N ASP A 106 -5.70 16.98 -0.09
CA ASP A 106 -5.41 18.20 0.68
C ASP A 106 -6.24 19.38 0.20
N GLN A 107 -6.44 19.50 -1.11
CA GLN A 107 -7.33 20.50 -1.73
C GLN A 107 -8.81 20.24 -1.46
N GLY A 108 -9.17 19.16 -0.79
CA GLY A 108 -10.55 18.79 -0.51
C GLY A 108 -11.32 18.23 -1.70
N LYS A 109 -10.64 17.85 -2.77
CA LYS A 109 -11.23 17.18 -3.92
C LYS A 109 -11.71 15.77 -3.55
N THR A 110 -12.44 15.13 -4.47
CA THR A 110 -12.96 13.78 -4.29
C THR A 110 -11.86 12.72 -4.35
N CYS A 111 -12.11 11.55 -3.76
CA CYS A 111 -11.20 10.41 -3.87
C CYS A 111 -11.07 9.90 -5.31
N GLU A 112 -12.13 10.03 -6.13
CA GLU A 112 -12.07 9.74 -7.56
C GLU A 112 -11.12 10.70 -8.30
N ALA A 113 -11.18 12.00 -8.01
CA ALA A 113 -10.25 12.96 -8.60
C ALA A 113 -8.79 12.66 -8.22
N ALA A 114 -8.55 12.24 -6.98
CA ALA A 114 -7.22 11.80 -6.55
C ALA A 114 -6.76 10.54 -7.29
N TRP A 115 -7.66 9.58 -7.50
CA TRP A 115 -7.40 8.41 -8.33
C TRP A 115 -7.05 8.81 -9.76
N ASP A 116 -7.86 9.63 -10.41
CA ASP A 116 -7.69 9.98 -11.83
C ASP A 116 -6.35 10.69 -12.08
N GLU A 117 -5.99 11.67 -11.24
CA GLU A 117 -4.73 12.41 -11.35
C GLU A 117 -3.53 11.48 -11.09
N ALA A 118 -3.55 10.69 -10.03
CA ALA A 118 -2.44 9.82 -9.66
C ALA A 118 -2.30 8.60 -10.59
N TYR A 119 -3.41 8.02 -11.05
CA TYR A 119 -3.38 6.96 -12.06
C TYR A 119 -2.85 7.47 -13.39
N GLY A 120 -3.26 8.69 -13.80
CA GLY A 120 -2.73 9.35 -14.99
C GLY A 120 -1.21 9.48 -14.94
N LEU A 121 -0.66 9.94 -13.82
CA LEU A 121 0.79 10.05 -13.60
C LEU A 121 1.47 8.66 -13.67
N ALA A 122 0.88 7.65 -13.05
CA ALA A 122 1.44 6.30 -13.11
C ALA A 122 1.45 5.72 -14.55
N VAL A 123 0.45 6.07 -15.37
CA VAL A 123 0.41 5.73 -16.80
C VAL A 123 1.50 6.48 -17.58
N GLU A 124 1.74 7.76 -17.30
CA GLU A 124 2.83 8.53 -17.90
C GLU A 124 4.21 7.93 -17.59
N PHE A 125 4.39 7.41 -16.38
CA PHE A 125 5.58 6.64 -16.00
C PHE A 125 5.66 5.24 -16.62
N GLY A 126 4.60 4.78 -17.28
CA GLY A 126 4.56 3.46 -17.95
C GLY A 126 4.12 2.29 -17.07
N TYR A 127 3.51 2.54 -15.93
CA TYR A 127 3.14 1.50 -14.93
C TYR A 127 1.73 0.93 -15.06
N GLN A 128 0.98 1.23 -16.12
CA GLN A 128 -0.41 0.78 -16.26
C GLN A 128 -0.61 -0.75 -16.17
N GLU A 129 0.42 -1.54 -16.47
CA GLU A 129 0.37 -3.01 -16.42
C GLU A 129 0.79 -3.59 -15.06
N ASN A 130 1.41 -2.76 -14.21
CA ASN A 130 2.09 -3.18 -12.99
C ASN A 130 1.63 -2.43 -11.74
N LEU A 131 0.83 -1.36 -11.90
CA LEU A 131 0.33 -0.58 -10.76
C LEU A 131 -0.66 -1.41 -9.94
N MET A 132 -0.41 -1.49 -8.63
CA MET A 132 -1.23 -2.22 -7.66
C MET A 132 -1.48 -3.69 -8.02
N GLY A 133 -0.49 -4.33 -8.63
CA GLY A 133 -0.56 -5.72 -9.09
C GLY A 133 -0.17 -5.86 -10.56
N MET A 134 0.06 -7.07 -11.01
CA MET A 134 0.27 -7.38 -12.43
C MET A 134 -1.07 -7.73 -13.09
N LYS A 135 -1.29 -7.28 -14.32
CA LYS A 135 -2.48 -7.72 -15.07
C LYS A 135 -2.55 -9.24 -15.23
N PRO A 136 -3.76 -9.85 -15.11
CA PRO A 136 -5.07 -9.19 -14.94
C PRO A 136 -5.46 -8.95 -13.47
N ASP A 137 -4.61 -9.26 -12.50
CA ASP A 137 -4.92 -9.34 -11.06
C ASP A 137 -4.59 -8.04 -10.30
N GLN A 138 -4.77 -6.89 -10.93
CA GLN A 138 -4.53 -5.59 -10.31
C GLN A 138 -5.66 -5.20 -9.36
N SER A 139 -5.31 -4.67 -8.19
CA SER A 139 -6.23 -3.91 -7.35
C SER A 139 -6.52 -2.55 -7.99
N ARG A 140 -7.77 -2.07 -7.85
CA ARG A 140 -8.25 -0.87 -8.54
C ARG A 140 -8.42 0.31 -7.59
N PHE A 141 -7.44 0.52 -6.72
CA PHE A 141 -7.40 1.64 -5.79
C PHE A 141 -5.94 2.02 -5.50
N LEU A 142 -5.71 3.22 -4.96
CA LEU A 142 -4.41 3.71 -4.52
C LEU A 142 -4.37 4.04 -3.03
N GLY A 143 -5.48 3.84 -2.33
CA GLY A 143 -5.61 4.06 -0.90
C GLY A 143 -7.03 3.82 -0.44
N HIS A 144 -7.19 3.55 0.84
CA HIS A 144 -8.49 3.29 1.47
C HIS A 144 -8.58 3.99 2.82
N SER A 145 -9.78 4.36 3.22
CA SER A 145 -9.99 4.83 4.60
C SER A 145 -9.69 3.71 5.58
N VAL A 146 -9.14 4.09 6.72
CA VAL A 146 -8.78 3.19 7.82
C VAL A 146 -9.30 3.76 9.14
N GLY A 147 -9.80 2.91 10.01
CA GLY A 147 -10.35 3.36 11.29
C GLY A 147 -10.62 2.21 12.23
N LEU A 148 -11.88 1.85 12.43
CA LEU A 148 -12.27 0.67 13.21
C LEU A 148 -12.15 -0.63 12.40
N GLN A 149 -12.14 -0.49 11.07
CA GLN A 149 -11.86 -1.59 10.14
C GLN A 149 -10.60 -1.24 9.34
N LEU A 150 -9.94 -2.27 8.82
CA LEU A 150 -8.77 -2.09 7.99
C LEU A 150 -9.13 -1.32 6.71
N ASP A 151 -10.29 -1.62 6.16
CA ASP A 151 -10.76 -1.15 4.88
C ASP A 151 -12.11 -0.46 5.05
N GLU A 152 -12.12 0.86 5.01
CA GLU A 152 -13.32 1.68 5.13
C GLU A 152 -13.53 2.56 3.89
N SER A 153 -14.72 3.12 3.75
CA SER A 153 -15.06 4.09 2.70
C SER A 153 -14.85 5.52 3.23
N PRO A 154 -14.41 6.48 2.37
CA PRO A 154 -14.17 6.35 0.94
C PRO A 154 -12.83 5.68 0.59
N VAL A 155 -12.70 5.28 -0.67
CA VAL A 155 -11.49 4.66 -1.24
C VAL A 155 -10.98 5.55 -2.37
N VAL A 156 -9.68 5.68 -2.54
CA VAL A 156 -9.05 6.40 -3.67
C VAL A 156 -9.14 5.49 -4.90
N ALA A 157 -10.27 5.55 -5.58
CA ALA A 157 -10.62 4.72 -6.73
C ALA A 157 -11.70 5.38 -7.58
N ALA A 158 -11.87 4.90 -8.81
CA ALA A 158 -12.97 5.32 -9.67
C ALA A 158 -14.33 5.04 -9.01
N GLY A 159 -15.27 5.98 -9.14
CA GLY A 159 -16.62 5.88 -8.59
C GLY A 159 -16.76 6.36 -7.14
N PHE A 160 -15.70 6.84 -6.51
CA PHE A 160 -15.75 7.45 -5.17
C PHE A 160 -15.78 8.99 -5.27
N ASP A 161 -16.91 9.53 -5.68
CA ASP A 161 -17.19 10.94 -5.94
C ASP A 161 -17.30 11.82 -4.68
N ARG A 162 -16.71 11.38 -3.57
CA ARG A 162 -16.75 12.07 -2.28
C ARG A 162 -15.34 12.39 -1.79
N PRO A 163 -15.15 13.54 -1.14
CA PRO A 163 -13.89 13.84 -0.46
C PRO A 163 -13.73 12.97 0.79
N LEU A 164 -12.49 12.78 1.22
CA LEU A 164 -12.22 12.28 2.56
C LEU A 164 -12.83 13.25 3.58
N PRO A 165 -13.68 12.80 4.51
CA PRO A 165 -14.29 13.70 5.49
C PRO A 165 -13.24 14.27 6.47
N ILE A 166 -13.50 15.46 7.02
CA ILE A 166 -12.69 16.00 8.12
C ILE A 166 -12.74 15.04 9.31
N GLY A 167 -11.60 14.71 9.87
CA GLY A 167 -11.42 13.67 10.88
C GLY A 167 -11.27 12.26 10.32
N GLY A 168 -11.41 12.06 9.01
CA GLY A 168 -11.18 10.79 8.35
C GLY A 168 -9.69 10.47 8.22
N ALA A 169 -9.36 9.19 8.37
CA ALA A 169 -8.02 8.67 8.13
C ALA A 169 -7.99 7.86 6.82
N MET A 170 -6.86 7.94 6.12
CA MET A 170 -6.62 7.29 4.82
C MET A 170 -5.24 6.65 4.81
N ALA A 171 -5.15 5.38 4.48
CA ALA A 171 -3.93 4.72 4.06
C ALA A 171 -3.75 4.94 2.55
N ILE A 172 -2.60 5.45 2.12
CA ILE A 172 -2.28 5.75 0.71
C ILE A 172 -1.07 4.92 0.33
N GLU A 173 -1.25 3.99 -0.64
CA GLU A 173 -0.37 2.82 -0.78
C GLU A 173 0.07 2.48 -2.22
N PRO A 174 0.39 3.39 -3.12
CA PRO A 174 0.78 3.00 -4.46
C PRO A 174 2.00 2.08 -4.45
N LYS A 175 1.86 0.97 -5.15
CA LYS A 175 2.87 -0.07 -5.31
C LYS A 175 2.94 -0.51 -6.77
N VAL A 176 4.12 -0.83 -7.27
CA VAL A 176 4.29 -1.52 -8.55
C VAL A 176 4.79 -2.93 -8.34
N VAL A 177 4.24 -3.85 -9.12
CA VAL A 177 4.44 -5.29 -8.95
C VAL A 177 4.96 -5.90 -10.24
N TYR A 178 6.00 -6.70 -10.12
CA TYR A 178 6.66 -7.45 -11.18
C TYR A 178 6.87 -8.90 -10.74
N ALA A 179 7.15 -9.79 -11.69
CA ALA A 179 7.44 -11.19 -11.37
C ALA A 179 8.65 -11.35 -10.41
N GLU A 180 9.57 -10.40 -10.43
CA GLU A 180 10.78 -10.38 -9.61
C GLU A 180 10.57 -9.80 -8.22
N GLY A 181 9.48 -9.06 -7.98
CA GLY A 181 9.20 -8.41 -6.70
C GLY A 181 8.19 -7.29 -6.80
N CYS A 182 8.04 -6.57 -5.72
CA CYS A 182 7.21 -5.37 -5.63
C CYS A 182 7.95 -4.26 -4.90
N ILE A 183 7.57 -3.03 -5.18
CA ILE A 183 8.09 -1.86 -4.48
C ILE A 183 7.02 -0.78 -4.42
N GLY A 184 7.03 -0.02 -3.34
CA GLY A 184 6.13 1.08 -3.10
C GLY A 184 6.17 1.49 -1.65
N ARG A 185 5.28 2.37 -1.25
CA ARG A 185 5.19 2.85 0.12
C ARG A 185 3.74 3.09 0.49
N GLU A 186 3.45 2.88 1.75
CA GLU A 186 2.16 3.18 2.32
C GLU A 186 2.32 4.01 3.59
N ASP A 187 1.52 5.03 3.68
CA ASP A 187 1.43 5.88 4.86
C ASP A 187 -0.02 6.20 5.19
N ALA A 188 -0.31 6.23 6.50
CA ALA A 188 -1.56 6.71 7.02
C ALA A 188 -1.54 8.24 7.17
N TRP A 189 -2.64 8.87 6.77
CA TRP A 189 -2.87 10.31 6.81
C TRP A 189 -4.21 10.60 7.48
N ILE A 190 -4.35 11.75 8.11
CA ILE A 190 -5.63 12.25 8.63
C ILE A 190 -5.92 13.58 7.97
N ARG A 191 -7.16 13.75 7.50
CA ARG A 191 -7.65 15.04 7.04
C ARG A 191 -8.22 15.82 8.22
N ASP A 192 -7.65 16.98 8.51
CA ASP A 192 -8.20 17.95 9.47
C ASP A 192 -8.68 19.23 8.78
N GLN A 193 -8.91 20.29 9.54
CA GLN A 193 -9.38 21.56 9.00
C GLN A 193 -8.29 22.33 8.22
N GLU A 194 -7.02 21.99 8.44
CA GLU A 194 -5.86 22.62 7.81
C GLU A 194 -5.40 21.85 6.56
N GLY A 195 -5.88 20.60 6.37
CA GLY A 195 -5.56 19.75 5.22
C GLY A 195 -5.19 18.32 5.60
N MET A 196 -4.33 17.69 4.80
CA MET A 196 -3.83 16.33 5.01
C MET A 196 -2.61 16.35 5.93
N ARG A 197 -2.73 15.75 7.09
CA ARG A 197 -1.65 15.61 8.08
C ARG A 197 -1.12 14.18 8.12
N PRO A 198 0.22 13.97 8.00
CA PRO A 198 0.80 12.63 8.10
C PRO A 198 0.66 12.05 9.51
N VAL A 199 0.44 10.74 9.58
CA VAL A 199 0.44 9.95 10.82
C VAL A 199 1.67 9.04 10.87
N THR A 200 1.96 8.32 9.78
CA THR A 200 3.11 7.42 9.68
C THR A 200 4.23 7.95 8.77
N ALA A 201 3.96 9.03 8.03
CA ALA A 201 4.90 9.70 7.12
C ALA A 201 5.68 10.84 7.80
N ASP A 202 5.98 10.71 9.09
CA ASP A 202 6.61 11.75 9.91
C ASP A 202 8.13 11.89 9.72
N GLY A 203 8.71 11.11 8.80
CA GLY A 203 10.15 11.09 8.53
C GLY A 203 10.98 10.25 9.51
N ALA A 204 10.36 9.63 10.51
CA ALA A 204 11.07 8.78 11.49
C ALA A 204 11.66 7.51 10.85
N TRP A 205 11.11 7.08 9.71
CA TRP A 205 11.55 5.91 8.98
C TRP A 205 11.92 6.25 7.54
N PRO A 206 13.11 5.84 7.05
CA PRO A 206 13.49 6.07 5.67
C PRO A 206 12.56 5.33 4.69
N TRP A 207 12.52 5.82 3.45
CA TRP A 207 11.73 5.18 2.38
C TRP A 207 12.20 3.77 2.07
N LEU A 208 13.50 3.58 2.14
CA LEU A 208 14.20 2.33 1.94
C LEU A 208 15.25 2.18 3.04
N THR A 209 15.30 1.02 3.66
CA THR A 209 16.36 0.65 4.61
C THR A 209 17.26 -0.40 3.98
N GLU A 210 18.52 -0.08 3.83
CA GLU A 210 19.59 -0.98 3.39
C GLU A 210 20.36 -1.52 4.60
N TRP A 211 20.72 -2.83 4.62
CA TRP A 211 21.53 -3.45 5.67
C TRP A 211 22.54 -4.47 5.14
#